data_c7aa568d7bd1e8bbb99462f8cd2756bc
#
_entry.id   c7aa568d7bd1e8bbb99462f8cd2756bc
#
_cell.length_a   1.000
_cell.length_b   1.000
_cell.length_c   1.000
_cell.angle_alpha   90.00
_cell.angle_beta   90.00
_cell.angle_gamma   90.00
#
_symmetry.space_group_name_H-M   'P 1'
#
loop_
_entity.id
_entity.type
_entity.pdbx_description
1 polymer ?
#
loop_
_entity_poly.entity_id
_entity_poly.type
_entity_poly.pdbx_seq_one_letter_code
_entity_poly.pdbx_strand_id
1 'polypeptide(L)'
;MVTTGLEVRLHQGRERAELSQFTRTLDEVRLALRDIDQVYLLQGTRATWVVDDLKHERDDLVVRMQARDVQSTRPAADMQIPVLALVDGAAVLQRQPTVPEYFTKSTIERLVKLATPTVGVQGVSLAAYNGKTGELVELDDVVRENAKAAAYPSAISWGSVTGRLSELRTTEGRGAVRITIRDGRRAVAGRVPQDRTEQLREMWGHRVTLGGVLKRNASGQVVHIDVDRLEAMPDSDIGRSPAGQLLGAVEGVTDKQIDEYLRRSRRSHG
;
A
#
# COMPACT_ATOMS: atom_id res chain seq x y z
N MET A 1 -13.39 2.15 27.46
CA MET A 1 -13.37 1.62 26.08
C MET A 1 -12.57 2.61 25.24
N VAL A 2 -11.40 2.27 24.78
CA VAL A 2 -10.57 3.22 24.00
C VAL A 2 -11.16 3.29 22.60
N THR A 3 -11.70 4.43 22.23
CA THR A 3 -12.28 4.66 20.90
C THR A 3 -11.13 4.90 19.93
N THR A 4 -10.94 3.98 19.03
CA THR A 4 -9.89 4.06 18.02
C THR A 4 -10.47 4.47 16.68
N GLY A 5 -10.08 5.61 16.20
CA GLY A 5 -10.63 6.21 14.99
C GLY A 5 -9.66 7.14 14.29
N LEU A 6 -10.16 7.76 13.25
CA LEU A 6 -9.49 8.80 12.46
C LEU A 6 -10.21 10.14 12.70
N GLU A 7 -9.44 11.17 13.04
CA GLU A 7 -9.91 12.56 12.96
C GLU A 7 -9.49 13.15 11.60
N VAL A 8 -10.46 13.69 10.88
CA VAL A 8 -10.28 14.38 9.60
C VAL A 8 -10.66 15.83 9.81
N ARG A 9 -9.74 16.77 9.55
CA ARG A 9 -9.99 18.20 9.58
C ARG A 9 -10.03 18.75 8.17
N LEU A 10 -11.12 19.42 7.84
CA LEU A 10 -11.26 20.17 6.60
C LEU A 10 -11.08 21.66 6.90
N HIS A 11 -10.01 22.23 6.37
CA HIS A 11 -9.71 23.65 6.49
C HIS A 11 -10.55 24.44 5.49
N GLN A 12 -11.54 25.21 5.95
CA GLN A 12 -12.55 25.83 5.08
C GLN A 12 -12.25 27.27 4.68
N GLY A 13 -11.49 28.01 5.46
CA GLY A 13 -11.32 29.44 5.23
C GLY A 13 -12.63 30.25 5.30
N ARG A 14 -12.75 31.29 4.48
CA ARG A 14 -13.93 32.17 4.46
C ARG A 14 -15.14 31.53 3.79
N GLU A 15 -14.92 30.72 2.76
CA GLU A 15 -15.98 30.02 2.06
C GLU A 15 -16.20 28.67 2.70
N ARG A 16 -17.47 28.36 2.98
CA ARG A 16 -17.84 27.05 3.51
C ARG A 16 -17.81 26.01 2.42
N ALA A 17 -17.42 24.78 2.77
CA ALA A 17 -17.45 23.68 1.85
C ALA A 17 -18.89 23.36 1.40
N GLU A 18 -19.11 23.24 0.10
CA GLU A 18 -20.35 22.69 -0.40
C GLU A 18 -20.53 21.25 0.10
N LEU A 19 -21.79 20.82 0.28
CA LEU A 19 -22.11 19.47 0.73
C LEU A 19 -21.51 18.41 -0.20
N SER A 20 -21.48 18.67 -1.50
CA SER A 20 -20.88 17.80 -2.52
C SER A 20 -19.39 17.60 -2.31
N GLN A 21 -18.66 18.67 -1.98
CA GLN A 21 -17.20 18.61 -1.72
C GLN A 21 -16.91 17.93 -0.38
N PHE A 22 -17.69 18.25 0.65
CA PHE A 22 -17.60 17.61 1.94
C PHE A 22 -17.77 16.08 1.84
N THR A 23 -18.88 15.64 1.22
CA THR A 23 -19.15 14.20 1.07
C THR A 23 -18.12 13.49 0.21
N ARG A 24 -17.62 14.13 -0.85
CA ARG A 24 -16.55 13.60 -1.69
C ARG A 24 -15.25 13.44 -0.93
N THR A 25 -14.85 14.42 -0.11
CA THR A 25 -13.63 14.37 0.70
C THR A 25 -13.69 13.20 1.68
N LEU A 26 -14.81 13.07 2.41
CA LEU A 26 -14.98 11.95 3.34
C LEU A 26 -15.02 10.59 2.63
N ASP A 27 -15.59 10.53 1.43
CA ASP A 27 -15.61 9.29 0.66
C ASP A 27 -14.22 8.88 0.17
N GLU A 28 -13.37 9.82 -0.26
CA GLU A 28 -11.97 9.52 -0.60
C GLU A 28 -11.18 9.02 0.63
N VAL A 29 -11.39 9.59 1.82
CA VAL A 29 -10.79 9.09 3.07
C VAL A 29 -11.29 7.67 3.38
N ARG A 30 -12.60 7.45 3.37
CA ARG A 30 -13.21 6.12 3.59
C ARG A 30 -12.66 5.07 2.61
N LEU A 31 -12.53 5.45 1.35
CA LEU A 31 -12.00 4.56 0.31
C LEU A 31 -10.50 4.29 0.50
N ALA A 32 -9.71 5.27 0.95
CA ALA A 32 -8.30 5.07 1.29
C ALA A 32 -8.14 4.07 2.45
N LEU A 33 -8.92 4.24 3.52
CA LEU A 33 -8.96 3.30 4.65
C LEU A 33 -9.36 1.89 4.21
N ARG A 34 -10.35 1.76 3.32
CA ARG A 34 -10.77 0.47 2.77
C ARG A 34 -9.68 -0.18 1.93
N ASP A 35 -8.97 0.59 1.08
CA ASP A 35 -7.89 0.08 0.24
C ASP A 35 -6.74 -0.43 1.11
N ILE A 36 -6.37 0.28 2.19
CA ILE A 36 -5.37 -0.16 3.18
C ILE A 36 -5.82 -1.41 3.92
N ASP A 37 -7.07 -1.43 4.39
CA ASP A 37 -7.66 -2.59 5.09
C ASP A 37 -7.67 -3.83 4.19
N GLN A 38 -7.91 -3.65 2.90
CA GLN A 38 -7.84 -4.72 1.91
C GLN A 38 -6.41 -5.26 1.73
N VAL A 39 -5.39 -4.42 1.84
CA VAL A 39 -3.99 -4.87 1.81
C VAL A 39 -3.61 -5.55 3.11
N TYR A 40 -4.08 -5.06 4.25
CA TYR A 40 -3.81 -5.65 5.56
C TYR A 40 -4.47 -7.02 5.72
N LEU A 41 -5.77 -7.12 5.42
CA LEU A 41 -6.52 -8.37 5.52
C LEU A 41 -6.43 -9.16 4.21
N LEU A 42 -5.80 -10.32 4.26
CA LEU A 42 -5.81 -11.28 3.14
C LEU A 42 -7.19 -11.89 2.95
N GLN A 43 -7.86 -12.22 4.07
CA GLN A 43 -9.20 -12.82 4.13
C GLN A 43 -9.91 -12.29 5.38
N GLY A 44 -11.24 -12.22 5.33
CA GLY A 44 -12.06 -11.79 6.46
C GLY A 44 -12.97 -10.59 6.17
N THR A 45 -13.78 -10.24 7.18
CA THR A 45 -14.74 -9.14 7.11
C THR A 45 -14.04 -7.80 7.24
N ARG A 46 -14.30 -6.91 6.31
CA ARG A 46 -13.73 -5.55 6.30
C ARG A 46 -14.41 -4.67 7.33
N ALA A 47 -13.65 -3.73 7.89
CA ALA A 47 -14.21 -2.73 8.77
C ALA A 47 -15.21 -1.82 8.02
N THR A 48 -16.33 -1.52 8.66
CA THR A 48 -17.25 -0.47 8.26
C THR A 48 -16.87 0.82 8.98
N TRP A 49 -16.78 1.91 8.23
CA TRP A 49 -16.42 3.22 8.77
C TRP A 49 -17.68 4.02 9.05
N VAL A 50 -17.85 4.50 10.27
CA VAL A 50 -18.98 5.32 10.69
C VAL A 50 -18.49 6.67 11.19
N VAL A 51 -19.31 7.72 11.01
CA VAL A 51 -19.08 9.02 11.62
C VAL A 51 -19.50 8.93 13.08
N ASP A 52 -18.55 9.17 13.98
CA ASP A 52 -18.76 9.13 15.44
C ASP A 52 -19.05 10.53 16.00
N ASP A 53 -18.37 11.55 15.44
CA ASP A 53 -18.52 12.94 15.86
C ASP A 53 -18.33 13.90 14.67
N LEU A 54 -19.05 15.02 14.69
CA LEU A 54 -18.95 16.08 13.70
C LEU A 54 -19.09 17.42 14.39
N LYS A 55 -18.10 18.29 14.29
CA LYS A 55 -18.13 19.61 14.92
C LYS A 55 -17.39 20.67 14.12
N HIS A 56 -17.74 21.91 14.34
CA HIS A 56 -16.96 23.06 13.92
C HIS A 56 -15.99 23.46 15.02
N GLU A 57 -14.71 23.61 14.68
CA GLU A 57 -13.68 24.19 15.52
C GLU A 57 -13.08 25.41 14.79
N ARG A 58 -13.50 26.62 15.15
CA ARG A 58 -13.14 27.87 14.45
C ARG A 58 -13.58 27.82 12.97
N ASP A 59 -12.60 27.78 12.04
CA ASP A 59 -12.86 27.71 10.61
C ASP A 59 -12.77 26.28 10.05
N ASP A 60 -12.45 25.30 10.90
CA ASP A 60 -12.32 23.91 10.50
C ASP A 60 -13.61 23.11 10.74
N LEU A 61 -13.90 22.21 9.82
CA LEU A 61 -14.90 21.17 10.03
C LEU A 61 -14.18 19.88 10.43
N VAL A 62 -14.41 19.45 11.67
CA VAL A 62 -13.76 18.27 12.26
C VAL A 62 -14.70 17.10 12.27
N VAL A 63 -14.29 16.01 11.60
CA VAL A 63 -15.05 14.75 11.51
C VAL A 63 -14.24 13.65 12.17
N ARG A 64 -14.85 12.94 13.12
CA ARG A 64 -14.27 11.72 13.70
C ARG A 64 -14.95 10.50 13.11
N MET A 65 -14.15 9.63 12.54
CA MET A 65 -14.61 8.37 11.95
C MET A 65 -14.10 7.22 12.80
N GLN A 66 -14.93 6.21 13.00
CA GLN A 66 -14.60 5.00 13.76
C GLN A 66 -14.81 3.75 12.93
N ALA A 67 -13.90 2.80 13.06
CA ALA A 67 -14.06 1.47 12.49
C ALA A 67 -15.05 0.66 13.33
N ARG A 68 -15.98 -0.04 12.67
CA ARG A 68 -16.88 -1.04 13.27
C ARG A 68 -16.74 -2.37 12.55
N ASP A 69 -16.63 -3.43 13.32
CA ASP A 69 -16.83 -4.78 12.81
C ASP A 69 -18.28 -5.20 13.09
N VAL A 70 -19.07 -5.34 12.02
CA VAL A 70 -20.48 -5.74 12.11
C VAL A 70 -20.65 -7.15 12.67
N GLN A 71 -19.66 -8.04 12.45
CA GLN A 71 -19.69 -9.42 12.87
C GLN A 71 -18.99 -9.67 14.21
N SER A 72 -18.34 -8.66 14.78
CA SER A 72 -17.59 -8.73 16.04
C SER A 72 -16.52 -9.85 16.07
N THR A 73 -15.99 -10.21 14.92
CA THR A 73 -15.00 -11.28 14.75
C THR A 73 -13.56 -10.77 14.79
N ARG A 74 -13.39 -9.46 14.61
CA ARG A 74 -12.08 -8.84 14.44
C ARG A 74 -11.62 -8.13 15.73
N PRO A 75 -10.38 -8.37 16.20
CA PRO A 75 -9.82 -7.65 17.34
C PRO A 75 -9.80 -6.13 17.10
N ALA A 76 -10.10 -5.34 18.14
CA ALA A 76 -10.07 -3.89 18.06
C ALA A 76 -8.70 -3.33 17.63
N ALA A 77 -7.60 -3.99 18.03
CA ALA A 77 -6.25 -3.65 17.63
C ALA A 77 -6.04 -3.73 16.11
N ASP A 78 -6.64 -4.73 15.45
CA ASP A 78 -6.52 -4.90 14.01
C ASP A 78 -7.31 -3.83 13.23
N MET A 79 -8.40 -3.33 13.81
CA MET A 79 -9.20 -2.27 13.21
C MET A 79 -8.51 -0.89 13.25
N GLN A 80 -7.47 -0.72 14.09
CA GLN A 80 -6.65 0.49 14.15
C GLN A 80 -5.63 0.56 13.01
N ILE A 81 -5.18 -0.60 12.51
CA ILE A 81 -4.09 -0.66 11.53
C ILE A 81 -4.35 0.21 10.30
N PRO A 82 -5.54 0.23 9.67
CA PRO A 82 -5.79 1.11 8.53
C PRO A 82 -5.68 2.59 8.86
N VAL A 83 -6.08 3.00 10.08
CA VAL A 83 -5.96 4.40 10.54
C VAL A 83 -4.51 4.79 10.72
N LEU A 84 -3.75 3.99 11.47
CA LEU A 84 -2.34 4.25 11.72
C LEU A 84 -1.54 4.25 10.41
N ALA A 85 -1.79 3.26 9.54
CA ALA A 85 -1.12 3.20 8.24
C ALA A 85 -1.45 4.40 7.35
N LEU A 86 -2.68 4.92 7.38
CA LEU A 86 -3.05 6.11 6.61
C LEU A 86 -2.33 7.37 7.12
N VAL A 87 -2.33 7.59 8.43
CA VAL A 87 -1.69 8.76 9.05
C VAL A 87 -0.16 8.69 8.91
N ASP A 88 0.45 7.56 9.27
CA ASP A 88 1.90 7.36 9.15
C ASP A 88 2.34 7.41 7.69
N GLY A 89 1.54 6.87 6.78
CA GLY A 89 1.79 6.93 5.34
C GLY A 89 1.76 8.35 4.79
N ALA A 90 0.82 9.18 5.25
CA ALA A 90 0.80 10.61 4.91
C ALA A 90 2.05 11.32 5.45
N ALA A 91 2.46 11.04 6.70
CA ALA A 91 3.67 11.59 7.31
C ALA A 91 4.96 11.12 6.59
N VAL A 92 5.00 9.92 6.04
CA VAL A 92 6.10 9.46 5.16
C VAL A 92 6.14 10.30 3.89
N LEU A 93 4.98 10.53 3.25
CA LEU A 93 4.89 11.33 2.03
C LEU A 93 5.20 12.81 2.23
N GLN A 94 5.04 13.37 3.44
CA GLN A 94 5.57 14.71 3.76
C GLN A 94 7.10 14.78 3.66
N ARG A 95 7.80 13.66 3.87
CA ARG A 95 9.26 13.63 3.95
C ARG A 95 9.94 13.14 2.67
N GLN A 96 9.33 12.19 1.96
CA GLN A 96 9.97 11.53 0.82
C GLN A 96 8.96 10.87 -0.13
N PRO A 97 9.29 10.76 -1.44
CA PRO A 97 8.43 10.15 -2.45
C PRO A 97 8.52 8.61 -2.44
N THR A 98 8.19 8.00 -1.31
CA THR A 98 8.25 6.56 -1.09
C THR A 98 6.84 6.01 -0.91
N VAL A 99 6.51 4.89 -1.56
CA VAL A 99 5.22 4.20 -1.34
C VAL A 99 5.17 3.69 0.09
N PRO A 100 4.24 4.19 0.92
CA PRO A 100 4.11 3.75 2.31
C PRO A 100 3.66 2.29 2.42
N GLU A 101 3.86 1.70 3.62
CA GLU A 101 3.35 0.37 3.93
C GLU A 101 1.83 0.31 3.77
N TYR A 102 1.31 -0.81 3.30
CA TYR A 102 -0.11 -1.07 3.02
C TYR A 102 -0.75 -0.20 1.92
N PHE A 103 0.00 0.73 1.31
CA PHE A 103 -0.55 1.57 0.25
C PHE A 103 -0.51 0.85 -1.10
N THR A 104 -1.61 1.03 -1.82
CA THR A 104 -1.71 0.71 -3.25
C THR A 104 -1.58 2.00 -4.07
N LYS A 105 -1.46 1.86 -5.37
CA LYS A 105 -1.52 3.01 -6.28
C LYS A 105 -2.83 3.80 -6.09
N SER A 106 -3.98 3.12 -5.91
CA SER A 106 -5.25 3.80 -5.68
C SER A 106 -5.27 4.57 -4.37
N THR A 107 -4.68 4.04 -3.30
CA THR A 107 -4.55 4.76 -2.03
C THR A 107 -3.77 6.06 -2.19
N ILE A 108 -2.64 6.00 -2.93
CA ILE A 108 -1.82 7.19 -3.21
C ILE A 108 -2.58 8.21 -4.06
N GLU A 109 -3.28 7.77 -5.11
CA GLU A 109 -4.10 8.65 -5.95
C GLU A 109 -5.22 9.35 -5.15
N ARG A 110 -5.76 8.70 -4.12
CA ARG A 110 -6.72 9.33 -3.19
C ARG A 110 -6.05 10.41 -2.34
N LEU A 111 -4.85 10.15 -1.81
CA LEU A 111 -4.12 11.19 -1.08
C LEU A 111 -3.79 12.40 -1.96
N VAL A 112 -3.43 12.19 -3.23
CA VAL A 112 -3.25 13.29 -4.19
C VAL A 112 -4.52 14.14 -4.32
N LYS A 113 -5.70 13.51 -4.38
CA LYS A 113 -6.98 14.22 -4.44
C LYS A 113 -7.26 14.98 -3.14
N LEU A 114 -7.03 14.33 -1.99
CA LEU A 114 -7.21 14.95 -0.65
C LEU A 114 -6.26 16.12 -0.42
N ALA A 115 -5.03 16.05 -0.93
CA ALA A 115 -4.02 17.10 -0.87
C ALA A 115 -4.22 18.21 -1.93
N THR A 116 -5.30 18.13 -2.73
CA THR A 116 -5.60 19.13 -3.76
C THR A 116 -6.71 20.04 -3.24
N PRO A 117 -6.44 21.33 -3.00
CA PRO A 117 -7.46 22.28 -2.56
C PRO A 117 -8.65 22.34 -3.54
N THR A 118 -9.83 22.52 -2.99
CA THR A 118 -11.09 22.68 -3.74
C THR A 118 -11.87 23.87 -3.23
N VAL A 119 -12.94 24.26 -3.93
CA VAL A 119 -13.80 25.34 -3.48
C VAL A 119 -14.38 25.00 -2.09
N GLY A 120 -14.13 25.87 -1.11
CA GLY A 120 -14.58 25.70 0.27
C GLY A 120 -13.81 24.68 1.11
N VAL A 121 -12.81 23.98 0.54
CA VAL A 121 -11.87 23.11 1.28
C VAL A 121 -10.45 23.47 0.85
N GLN A 122 -9.77 24.27 1.66
CA GLN A 122 -8.42 24.75 1.36
C GLN A 122 -7.34 23.73 1.67
N GLY A 123 -7.62 22.79 2.57
CA GLY A 123 -6.71 21.73 2.98
C GLY A 123 -7.41 20.66 3.80
N VAL A 124 -6.74 19.54 3.96
CA VAL A 124 -7.19 18.41 4.77
C VAL A 124 -6.05 17.97 5.68
N SER A 125 -6.34 17.78 6.98
CA SER A 125 -5.40 17.16 7.92
C SER A 125 -5.98 15.88 8.49
N LEU A 126 -5.11 14.92 8.78
CA LEU A 126 -5.45 13.62 9.33
C LEU A 126 -4.73 13.40 10.67
N ALA A 127 -5.41 12.83 11.65
CA ALA A 127 -4.81 12.35 12.88
C ALA A 127 -5.44 11.06 13.36
N ALA A 128 -4.66 10.20 13.99
CA ALA A 128 -5.22 9.07 14.72
C ALA A 128 -5.96 9.58 15.97
N TYR A 129 -7.10 8.96 16.30
CA TYR A 129 -7.94 9.33 17.43
C TYR A 129 -8.22 8.12 18.33
N ASN A 130 -7.89 8.27 19.61
CA ASN A 130 -8.12 7.23 20.63
C ASN A 130 -8.65 7.83 21.95
N GLY A 131 -9.58 8.78 21.86
CA GLY A 131 -10.02 9.61 23.00
C GLY A 131 -9.26 10.93 23.10
N LYS A 132 -8.06 10.99 22.51
CA LYS A 132 -7.27 12.21 22.29
C LYS A 132 -6.84 12.24 20.82
N THR A 133 -6.83 13.44 20.23
CA THR A 133 -6.30 13.65 18.88
C THR A 133 -4.79 13.51 18.93
N GLY A 134 -4.24 12.66 18.07
CA GLY A 134 -2.81 12.50 17.87
C GLY A 134 -2.19 13.67 17.12
N GLU A 135 -0.97 13.48 16.62
CA GLU A 135 -0.30 14.47 15.77
C GLU A 135 -1.08 14.63 14.45
N LEU A 136 -1.37 15.89 14.11
CA LEU A 136 -2.03 16.22 12.84
C LEU A 136 -1.02 16.20 11.71
N VAL A 137 -1.32 15.44 10.68
CA VAL A 137 -0.57 15.39 9.42
C VAL A 137 -1.36 16.16 8.37
N GLU A 138 -0.83 17.28 7.92
CA GLU A 138 -1.42 18.10 6.87
C GLU A 138 -1.15 17.49 5.51
N LEU A 139 -2.20 17.36 4.68
CA LEU A 139 -2.09 16.93 3.29
C LEU A 139 -1.88 18.15 2.41
N ASP A 140 -0.65 18.61 2.34
CA ASP A 140 -0.20 19.80 1.64
C ASP A 140 0.32 19.50 0.21
N ASP A 141 0.88 20.51 -0.44
CA ASP A 141 1.49 20.41 -1.75
C ASP A 141 2.69 19.45 -1.76
N VAL A 142 3.46 19.36 -0.66
CA VAL A 142 4.60 18.45 -0.53
C VAL A 142 4.13 17.00 -0.55
N VAL A 143 3.08 16.68 0.24
CA VAL A 143 2.44 15.36 0.22
C VAL A 143 1.93 15.05 -1.18
N ARG A 144 1.28 16.00 -1.86
CA ARG A 144 0.74 15.81 -3.21
C ARG A 144 1.83 15.47 -4.23
N GLU A 145 2.93 16.22 -4.25
CA GLU A 145 4.01 16.01 -5.21
C GLU A 145 4.79 14.71 -4.90
N ASN A 146 5.10 14.44 -3.63
CA ASN A 146 5.74 13.19 -3.22
C ASN A 146 4.85 11.97 -3.51
N ALA A 147 3.54 12.07 -3.29
CA ALA A 147 2.59 11.02 -3.64
C ALA A 147 2.58 10.73 -5.14
N LYS A 148 2.55 11.75 -5.99
CA LYS A 148 2.68 11.58 -7.44
C LYS A 148 4.00 10.90 -7.82
N ALA A 149 5.13 11.38 -7.29
CA ALA A 149 6.44 10.80 -7.56
C ALA A 149 6.57 9.35 -7.05
N ALA A 150 5.91 9.01 -5.93
CA ALA A 150 5.84 7.65 -5.42
C ALA A 150 5.00 6.71 -6.31
N ALA A 151 3.89 7.20 -6.89
CA ALA A 151 2.96 6.40 -7.70
C ALA A 151 3.44 6.15 -9.12
N TYR A 152 4.20 7.09 -9.70
CA TYR A 152 4.58 7.04 -11.11
C TYR A 152 5.99 6.45 -11.30
N PRO A 153 6.16 5.61 -12.34
CA PRO A 153 7.46 5.05 -12.64
C PRO A 153 8.41 6.11 -13.21
N SER A 154 9.66 6.09 -12.74
CA SER A 154 10.78 6.90 -13.25
C SER A 154 11.87 6.07 -13.92
N ALA A 155 11.90 4.75 -13.67
CA ALA A 155 12.88 3.83 -14.23
C ALA A 155 12.24 2.49 -14.60
N ILE A 156 12.87 1.81 -15.57
CA ILE A 156 12.46 0.48 -16.05
C ILE A 156 13.65 -0.46 -15.92
N SER A 157 13.39 -1.69 -15.46
CA SER A 157 14.39 -2.76 -15.36
C SER A 157 13.75 -4.13 -15.59
N TRP A 158 14.55 -5.12 -15.98
CA TRP A 158 14.12 -6.51 -15.95
C TRP A 158 14.34 -7.11 -14.57
N GLY A 159 13.44 -8.02 -14.16
CA GLY A 159 13.58 -8.69 -12.89
C GLY A 159 12.33 -9.47 -12.48
N SER A 160 12.25 -9.81 -11.21
CA SER A 160 11.11 -10.57 -10.68
C SER A 160 10.58 -9.96 -9.39
N VAL A 161 9.31 -10.26 -9.10
CA VAL A 161 8.62 -9.95 -7.84
C VAL A 161 8.02 -11.24 -7.32
N THR A 162 8.27 -11.53 -6.05
CA THR A 162 7.70 -12.69 -5.36
C THR A 162 6.70 -12.22 -4.32
N GLY A 163 5.57 -12.92 -4.20
CA GLY A 163 4.56 -12.61 -3.22
C GLY A 163 3.29 -13.43 -3.43
N ARG A 164 2.25 -13.15 -2.64
CA ARG A 164 0.95 -13.81 -2.76
C ARG A 164 0.07 -13.07 -3.76
N LEU A 165 -0.52 -13.79 -4.72
CA LEU A 165 -1.48 -13.25 -5.66
C LEU A 165 -2.80 -12.96 -4.93
N SER A 166 -3.15 -11.67 -4.77
CA SER A 166 -4.23 -11.21 -3.90
C SER A 166 -5.39 -10.55 -4.62
N GLU A 167 -5.21 -10.13 -5.85
CA GLU A 167 -6.25 -9.50 -6.65
C GLU A 167 -6.09 -9.88 -8.13
N LEU A 168 -7.22 -10.15 -8.78
CA LEU A 168 -7.31 -10.46 -10.19
C LEU A 168 -8.51 -9.72 -10.77
N ARG A 169 -8.25 -8.80 -11.70
CA ARG A 169 -9.30 -8.04 -12.39
C ARG A 169 -9.14 -8.19 -13.90
N THR A 170 -10.12 -8.78 -14.52
CA THR A 170 -10.27 -8.77 -15.98
C THR A 170 -10.91 -7.46 -16.41
N THR A 171 -10.35 -6.80 -17.41
CA THR A 171 -10.96 -5.63 -18.04
C THR A 171 -11.29 -6.03 -19.46
N GLU A 172 -12.58 -6.09 -19.78
CA GLU A 172 -13.04 -6.39 -21.14
C GLU A 172 -12.37 -5.46 -22.17
N GLY A 173 -11.95 -6.03 -23.29
CA GLY A 173 -11.41 -5.29 -24.43
C GLY A 173 -9.94 -4.84 -24.33
N ARG A 174 -9.20 -5.14 -23.26
CA ARG A 174 -7.78 -4.69 -23.12
C ARG A 174 -6.72 -5.75 -23.31
N GLY A 175 -7.07 -7.01 -23.61
CA GLY A 175 -6.11 -8.08 -23.87
C GLY A 175 -5.17 -8.41 -22.71
N ALA A 176 -5.45 -7.95 -21.50
CA ALA A 176 -4.62 -8.18 -20.32
C ALA A 176 -5.42 -8.18 -19.02
N VAL A 177 -4.94 -8.97 -18.08
CA VAL A 177 -5.47 -9.10 -16.72
C VAL A 177 -4.64 -8.22 -15.77
N ARG A 178 -5.30 -7.44 -14.93
CA ARG A 178 -4.65 -6.73 -13.84
C ARG A 178 -4.58 -7.62 -12.62
N ILE A 179 -3.43 -7.61 -11.97
CA ILE A 179 -3.17 -8.38 -10.76
C ILE A 179 -2.58 -7.47 -9.68
N THR A 180 -2.72 -7.91 -8.44
CA THR A 180 -1.99 -7.34 -7.30
C THR A 180 -1.29 -8.46 -6.57
N ILE A 181 0.02 -8.28 -6.35
CA ILE A 181 0.86 -9.19 -5.58
C ILE A 181 1.18 -8.52 -4.27
N ARG A 182 1.11 -9.29 -3.19
CA ARG A 182 1.49 -8.85 -1.86
C ARG A 182 2.72 -9.58 -1.36
N ASP A 183 3.67 -8.81 -0.86
CA ASP A 183 4.79 -9.32 -0.08
C ASP A 183 4.83 -8.59 1.27
N GLY A 184 4.32 -9.25 2.30
CA GLY A 184 4.14 -8.66 3.62
C GLY A 184 3.22 -7.42 3.57
N ARG A 185 3.78 -6.25 3.89
CA ARG A 185 3.06 -4.96 3.93
C ARG A 185 3.07 -4.19 2.62
N ARG A 186 3.65 -4.77 1.56
CA ARG A 186 3.75 -4.13 0.23
C ARG A 186 2.81 -4.78 -0.76
N ALA A 187 2.22 -3.95 -1.62
CA ALA A 187 1.41 -4.39 -2.73
C ALA A 187 1.99 -3.84 -4.04
N VAL A 188 2.22 -4.73 -5.01
CA VAL A 188 2.71 -4.38 -6.34
C VAL A 188 1.62 -4.68 -7.35
N ALA A 189 1.23 -3.69 -8.14
CA ALA A 189 0.32 -3.88 -9.26
C ALA A 189 1.05 -4.56 -10.42
N GLY A 190 0.34 -5.43 -11.14
CA GLY A 190 0.89 -6.09 -12.32
C GLY A 190 -0.10 -6.17 -13.47
N ARG A 191 0.44 -6.43 -14.65
CA ARG A 191 -0.31 -6.69 -15.86
C ARG A 191 0.19 -8.00 -16.46
N VAL A 192 -0.74 -8.93 -16.74
CA VAL A 192 -0.46 -10.25 -17.32
C VAL A 192 -1.24 -10.36 -18.61
N PRO A 193 -0.66 -10.94 -19.69
CA PRO A 193 -1.39 -11.23 -20.92
C PRO A 193 -2.64 -12.09 -20.66
N GLN A 194 -3.70 -11.86 -21.43
CA GLN A 194 -5.00 -12.51 -21.20
C GLN A 194 -4.97 -14.02 -21.44
N ASP A 195 -4.11 -14.50 -22.31
CA ASP A 195 -3.90 -15.94 -22.59
C ASP A 195 -3.44 -16.75 -21.36
N ARG A 196 -2.95 -16.07 -20.31
CA ARG A 196 -2.54 -16.70 -19.03
C ARG A 196 -3.58 -16.63 -17.92
N THR A 197 -4.82 -16.27 -18.25
CA THR A 197 -5.87 -16.06 -17.23
C THR A 197 -6.17 -17.36 -16.45
N GLU A 198 -6.22 -18.51 -17.09
CA GLU A 198 -6.47 -19.80 -16.42
C GLU A 198 -5.34 -20.15 -15.45
N GLN A 199 -4.10 -20.00 -15.87
CA GLN A 199 -2.94 -20.21 -15.01
C GLN A 199 -2.96 -19.27 -13.78
N LEU A 200 -3.39 -18.01 -13.94
CA LEU A 200 -3.56 -17.07 -12.84
C LEU A 200 -4.67 -17.49 -11.87
N ARG A 201 -5.76 -18.09 -12.36
CA ARG A 201 -6.87 -18.57 -11.51
C ARG A 201 -6.43 -19.74 -10.64
N GLU A 202 -5.67 -20.67 -11.18
CA GLU A 202 -5.11 -21.80 -10.44
C GLU A 202 -4.15 -21.33 -9.32
N MET A 203 -3.44 -20.21 -9.55
CA MET A 203 -2.50 -19.64 -8.60
C MET A 203 -3.12 -18.61 -7.65
N TRP A 204 -4.44 -18.44 -7.69
CA TRP A 204 -5.12 -17.47 -6.83
C TRP A 204 -4.91 -17.79 -5.35
N GLY A 205 -4.48 -16.77 -4.59
CA GLY A 205 -4.22 -16.91 -3.17
C GLY A 205 -2.92 -17.63 -2.81
N HIS A 206 -2.19 -18.17 -3.81
CA HIS A 206 -0.90 -18.84 -3.62
C HIS A 206 0.28 -17.86 -3.73
N ARG A 207 1.43 -18.28 -3.22
CA ARG A 207 2.68 -17.58 -3.42
C ARG A 207 3.21 -17.84 -4.83
N VAL A 208 3.58 -16.75 -5.52
CA VAL A 208 4.06 -16.81 -6.91
C VAL A 208 5.31 -15.96 -7.08
N THR A 209 6.14 -16.31 -8.07
CA THR A 209 7.19 -15.46 -8.60
C THR A 209 6.80 -15.02 -9.99
N LEU A 210 6.76 -13.71 -10.20
CA LEU A 210 6.47 -13.09 -11.48
C LEU A 210 7.73 -12.45 -12.04
N GLY A 211 8.15 -12.88 -13.22
CA GLY A 211 9.23 -12.28 -13.99
C GLY A 211 8.69 -11.33 -15.04
N GLY A 212 9.48 -10.31 -15.39
CA GLY A 212 9.12 -9.37 -16.46
C GLY A 212 9.73 -8.00 -16.33
N VAL A 213 9.07 -7.01 -16.92
CA VAL A 213 9.50 -5.62 -16.91
C VAL A 213 9.00 -4.94 -15.63
N LEU A 214 9.93 -4.57 -14.77
CA LEU A 214 9.66 -3.85 -13.52
C LEU A 214 9.69 -2.35 -13.78
N LYS A 215 8.66 -1.65 -13.33
CA LYS A 215 8.60 -0.19 -13.30
C LYS A 215 8.84 0.27 -11.88
N ARG A 216 9.87 1.11 -11.69
CA ARG A 216 10.30 1.62 -10.39
C ARG A 216 10.02 3.11 -10.29
N ASN A 217 9.62 3.57 -9.09
CA ASN A 217 9.51 4.99 -8.78
C ASN A 217 10.89 5.64 -8.53
N ALA A 218 10.90 6.94 -8.23
CA ALA A 218 12.10 7.69 -7.94
C ALA A 218 12.91 7.17 -6.74
N SER A 219 12.25 6.49 -5.79
CA SER A 219 12.88 5.83 -4.63
C SER A 219 13.34 4.40 -4.91
N GLY A 220 13.30 3.94 -6.18
CA GLY A 220 13.73 2.60 -6.59
C GLY A 220 12.75 1.48 -6.26
N GLN A 221 11.60 1.77 -5.64
CA GLN A 221 10.58 0.77 -5.32
C GLN A 221 9.87 0.30 -6.58
N VAL A 222 9.60 -1.00 -6.69
CA VAL A 222 8.76 -1.55 -7.76
C VAL A 222 7.31 -1.14 -7.51
N VAL A 223 6.74 -0.39 -8.45
CA VAL A 223 5.34 0.09 -8.41
C VAL A 223 4.45 -0.66 -9.39
N HIS A 224 5.04 -1.26 -10.41
CA HIS A 224 4.31 -2.05 -11.40
C HIS A 224 5.21 -3.11 -12.05
N ILE A 225 4.61 -4.23 -12.48
CA ILE A 225 5.27 -5.26 -13.28
C ILE A 225 4.42 -5.60 -14.51
N ASP A 226 5.04 -5.55 -15.70
CA ASP A 226 4.49 -6.17 -16.91
C ASP A 226 5.06 -7.59 -16.99
N VAL A 227 4.20 -8.59 -16.76
CA VAL A 227 4.59 -9.99 -16.54
C VAL A 227 4.75 -10.73 -17.87
N ASP A 228 5.86 -11.41 -18.03
CA ASP A 228 6.13 -12.34 -19.13
C ASP A 228 6.28 -13.80 -18.64
N ARG A 229 6.69 -13.98 -17.36
CA ARG A 229 6.87 -15.30 -16.75
C ARG A 229 6.11 -15.38 -15.43
N LEU A 230 5.48 -16.54 -15.21
CA LEU A 230 4.67 -16.81 -14.02
C LEU A 230 5.04 -18.21 -13.50
N GLU A 231 5.49 -18.27 -12.25
CA GLU A 231 5.90 -19.50 -11.58
C GLU A 231 5.20 -19.62 -10.23
N ALA A 232 4.55 -20.76 -9.98
CA ALA A 232 4.02 -21.08 -8.67
C ALA A 232 5.18 -21.38 -7.72
N MET A 233 5.12 -20.85 -6.51
CA MET A 233 6.01 -21.28 -5.44
C MET A 233 5.30 -22.26 -4.51
N PRO A 234 5.98 -23.29 -4.02
CA PRO A 234 5.40 -24.13 -2.98
C PRO A 234 4.99 -23.23 -1.79
N ASP A 235 3.78 -23.43 -1.27
CA ASP A 235 3.33 -22.82 -0.02
C ASP A 235 4.11 -23.45 1.16
N SER A 236 5.41 -23.24 1.21
CA SER A 236 6.19 -23.60 2.37
C SER A 236 5.99 -22.49 3.40
N ASP A 237 5.18 -22.75 4.41
CA ASP A 237 5.20 -22.08 5.72
C ASP A 237 6.52 -22.38 6.48
N ILE A 238 7.53 -22.79 5.77
CA ILE A 238 8.86 -23.00 6.32
C ILE A 238 9.44 -21.60 6.49
N GLY A 239 9.49 -21.18 7.75
CA GLY A 239 10.20 -19.99 8.18
C GLY A 239 11.53 -19.89 7.43
N ARG A 240 11.93 -18.65 7.08
CA ARG A 240 13.20 -18.35 6.44
C ARG A 240 14.28 -19.27 6.98
N SER A 241 14.68 -20.24 6.20
CA SER A 241 15.88 -21.04 6.52
C SER A 241 16.99 -20.02 6.78
N PRO A 242 17.64 -20.05 7.95
CA PRO A 242 18.78 -19.17 8.20
C PRO A 242 19.74 -19.31 7.03
N ALA A 243 20.32 -18.19 6.57
CA ALA A 243 21.25 -18.17 5.42
C ALA A 243 22.36 -19.24 5.51
N GLY A 244 22.64 -19.74 6.73
CA GLY A 244 23.54 -20.87 6.97
C GLY A 244 23.07 -22.22 6.44
N GLN A 245 21.76 -22.44 6.18
CA GLN A 245 21.27 -23.69 5.59
C GLN A 245 21.32 -23.70 4.06
N LEU A 246 21.39 -22.53 3.43
CA LEU A 246 21.59 -22.40 1.97
C LEU A 246 23.03 -22.68 1.56
N LEU A 247 24.01 -22.53 2.46
CA LEU A 247 25.43 -22.83 2.20
C LEU A 247 25.72 -24.35 2.09
N GLY A 248 24.79 -25.21 2.53
CA GLY A 248 24.92 -26.67 2.41
C GLY A 248 24.13 -27.29 1.27
N ALA A 249 23.35 -26.50 0.49
CA ALA A 249 22.43 -27.02 -0.52
C ALA A 249 23.08 -27.23 -1.90
N VAL A 250 24.33 -26.84 -2.10
CA VAL A 250 25.09 -27.15 -3.31
C VAL A 250 25.99 -28.33 -3.01
N GLU A 251 25.56 -29.53 -3.36
CA GLU A 251 26.39 -30.73 -3.25
C GLU A 251 27.70 -30.51 -4.02
N GLY A 252 28.83 -30.62 -3.31
CA GLY A 252 30.17 -30.57 -3.89
C GLY A 252 30.94 -29.25 -3.76
N VAL A 253 30.38 -28.20 -3.15
CA VAL A 253 31.12 -26.95 -2.89
C VAL A 253 31.64 -26.92 -1.45
N THR A 254 32.95 -26.94 -1.27
CA THR A 254 33.60 -26.86 0.05
C THR A 254 33.86 -25.40 0.46
N ASP A 255 33.92 -25.13 1.77
CA ASP A 255 34.20 -23.79 2.33
C ASP A 255 35.48 -23.17 1.72
N LYS A 256 36.49 -23.99 1.40
CA LYS A 256 37.70 -23.54 0.72
C LYS A 256 37.43 -22.94 -0.68
N GLN A 257 36.50 -23.50 -1.42
CA GLN A 257 36.14 -23.01 -2.77
C GLN A 257 35.36 -21.71 -2.71
N ILE A 258 34.53 -21.54 -1.69
CA ILE A 258 33.79 -20.29 -1.43
C ILE A 258 34.77 -19.17 -1.07
N ASP A 259 35.72 -19.43 -0.16
CA ASP A 259 36.73 -18.45 0.23
C ASP A 259 37.65 -18.06 -0.94
N GLU A 260 38.00 -19.01 -1.80
CA GLU A 260 38.84 -18.74 -2.98
C GLU A 260 38.08 -17.91 -4.02
N TYR A 261 36.80 -18.14 -4.23
CA TYR A 261 35.94 -17.35 -5.10
C TYR A 261 35.78 -15.92 -4.58
N LEU A 262 35.53 -15.74 -3.28
CA LEU A 262 35.40 -14.42 -2.65
C LEU A 262 36.72 -13.61 -2.68
N ARG A 263 37.90 -14.28 -2.56
CA ARG A 263 39.21 -13.64 -2.72
C ARG A 263 39.50 -13.21 -4.15
N ARG A 264 39.05 -14.01 -5.16
CA ARG A 264 39.18 -13.64 -6.59
C ARG A 264 38.32 -12.47 -6.96
N SER A 265 37.07 -12.45 -6.49
CA SER A 265 36.12 -11.37 -6.82
C SER A 265 36.54 -10.01 -6.22
N ARG A 266 37.22 -10.01 -5.06
CA ARG A 266 37.80 -8.79 -4.45
C ARG A 266 39.01 -8.25 -5.18
N ARG A 267 39.76 -9.09 -5.92
CA ARG A 267 40.93 -8.66 -6.71
C ARG A 267 40.64 -8.13 -8.10
N SER A 268 39.42 -8.36 -8.60
CA SER A 268 39.01 -7.89 -9.92
C SER A 268 38.30 -6.53 -9.90
N HIS A 269 38.10 -5.90 -8.71
CA HIS A 269 37.48 -4.60 -8.51
C HIS A 269 38.36 -3.60 -7.73
N GLY A 270 39.66 -3.81 -7.75
CA GLY A 270 40.70 -2.89 -7.22
C GLY A 270 41.58 -2.33 -8.31
#